data_04044148c01ff4d9de9b0ddc286d8089
#
_entry.id   04044148c01ff4d9de9b0ddc286d8089
#
_cell.length_a   1.000
_cell.length_b   1.000
_cell.length_c   1.000
_cell.angle_alpha   90.00
_cell.angle_beta   90.00
_cell.angle_gamma   90.00
#
_symmetry.space_group_name_H-M   'P 1'
#
loop_
_entity.id
_entity.type
_entity.pdbx_description
1 polymer ?
#
loop_
_entity_poly.entity_id
_entity_poly.type
_entity_poly.pdbx_seq_one_letter_code
_entity_poly.pdbx_strand_id
1 'polypeptide(L)'
;MKKFFLLALFLLLASGCTNSDEKGEQNFSSLTTTSIIESTLSSTSIIAPVSTTTTFAPTTLAPTATTTPLVECSEDGHGPPEYAEPLSAHQIWIGQLEDAKISDSKLLIEQASVADGLMIGDTVHIWWVAAEDHVIHHGTLEEDVFTDHGPITVDGEVFSGMVDPDAVLIDESTIGLIVLDGFLRQGPPGPICYLTSNDGQNFSSQYALLDMEDRFDPSVVIIEETWWLAVGILSEENPTSELFRKEPGGIFELIETVTGGVPDLSYEDGMFRLLTCSLDGMRHQVSSDGMFWEQLENIRTPGCDPSTVTGSDYFLFKMQEGTLPPLD
;
A
#
# COMPACT_ATOMS: atom_id res chain seq x y z
N MET A 1 -3.16 25.99 20.87
CA MET A 1 -4.13 25.09 21.46
C MET A 1 -5.10 24.47 20.41
N LYS A 2 -4.74 24.34 19.13
CA LYS A 2 -5.54 23.67 18.08
C LYS A 2 -4.80 22.51 17.39
N LYS A 3 -3.55 22.21 17.79
CA LYS A 3 -2.69 21.22 17.13
C LYS A 3 -2.63 19.83 17.82
N PHE A 4 -3.26 19.68 18.99
CA PHE A 4 -3.30 18.39 19.71
C PHE A 4 -4.44 17.46 19.30
N PHE A 5 -5.34 17.89 18.40
CA PHE A 5 -6.54 17.11 18.05
C PHE A 5 -6.34 16.08 16.93
N LEU A 6 -5.32 16.22 16.10
CA LEU A 6 -5.13 15.29 14.98
C LEU A 6 -4.59 13.92 15.42
N LEU A 7 -3.71 13.89 16.42
CA LEU A 7 -3.13 12.63 16.92
C LEU A 7 -4.17 11.76 17.67
N ALA A 8 -5.21 12.38 18.25
CA ALA A 8 -6.26 11.66 18.97
C ALA A 8 -7.27 10.96 18.02
N LEU A 9 -7.32 11.33 16.75
CA LEU A 9 -8.28 10.77 15.81
C LEU A 9 -7.85 9.41 15.27
N PHE A 10 -6.56 9.12 15.19
CA PHE A 10 -6.06 7.77 14.84
C PHE A 10 -6.51 6.69 15.83
N LEU A 11 -6.81 7.09 17.08
CA LEU A 11 -7.29 6.20 18.14
C LEU A 11 -8.78 5.89 18.07
N LEU A 12 -9.58 6.71 17.40
CA LEU A 12 -11.05 6.58 17.40
C LEU A 12 -11.61 5.66 16.30
N LEU A 13 -10.86 5.42 15.24
CA LEU A 13 -11.31 4.53 14.15
C LEU A 13 -11.22 3.03 14.52
N ALA A 14 -10.49 2.68 15.58
CA ALA A 14 -10.37 1.31 16.07
C ALA A 14 -11.40 0.90 17.17
N SER A 15 -12.27 1.81 17.61
CA SER A 15 -13.09 1.58 18.83
C SER A 15 -14.59 1.39 18.59
N GLY A 16 -15.05 1.14 17.37
CA GLY A 16 -16.45 1.20 17.00
C GLY A 16 -17.13 -0.12 16.61
N CYS A 17 -17.00 -1.21 17.37
CA CYS A 17 -17.89 -2.35 17.24
C CYS A 17 -18.81 -2.44 18.46
N THR A 18 -19.95 -1.75 18.44
CA THR A 18 -21.08 -2.05 19.34
C THR A 18 -22.18 -2.72 18.53
N ASN A 19 -22.47 -3.97 18.87
CA ASN A 19 -23.60 -4.75 18.39
C ASN A 19 -24.91 -3.98 18.60
N SER A 20 -25.69 -3.81 17.54
CA SER A 20 -27.14 -3.62 17.63
C SER A 20 -27.84 -4.59 16.69
N ASP A 21 -28.46 -5.62 17.29
CA ASP A 21 -29.40 -6.52 16.63
C ASP A 21 -30.63 -5.74 16.17
N GLU A 22 -30.89 -5.69 14.87
CA GLU A 22 -32.24 -5.50 14.35
C GLU A 22 -32.48 -6.42 13.15
N LYS A 23 -33.45 -7.33 13.37
CA LYS A 23 -34.02 -8.23 12.37
C LYS A 23 -34.87 -7.42 11.38
N GLY A 24 -34.55 -7.47 10.12
CA GLY A 24 -35.40 -7.01 9.02
C GLY A 24 -35.37 -7.97 7.85
N GLU A 25 -36.36 -8.87 7.80
CA GLU A 25 -36.62 -9.70 6.62
C GLU A 25 -37.11 -8.83 5.45
N GLN A 26 -36.40 -8.84 4.34
CA GLN A 26 -36.96 -8.38 3.06
C GLN A 26 -36.71 -9.42 1.96
N ASN A 27 -37.84 -9.99 1.52
CA ASN A 27 -37.95 -10.80 0.31
C ASN A 27 -37.65 -9.99 -0.94
N PHE A 28 -36.72 -10.43 -1.77
CA PHE A 28 -36.59 -9.95 -3.14
C PHE A 28 -36.80 -11.08 -4.13
N SER A 29 -37.84 -10.86 -4.94
CA SER A 29 -38.22 -11.67 -6.09
C SER A 29 -37.23 -11.54 -7.24
N SER A 30 -36.87 -12.67 -7.84
CA SER A 30 -36.06 -12.76 -9.05
C SER A 30 -36.83 -12.24 -10.27
N LEU A 31 -36.17 -11.41 -11.08
CA LEU A 31 -36.56 -11.13 -12.44
C LEU A 31 -35.37 -11.40 -13.38
N THR A 32 -35.45 -12.52 -14.09
CA THR A 32 -34.53 -12.89 -15.16
C THR A 32 -35.00 -12.19 -16.44
N THR A 33 -34.15 -11.39 -17.05
CA THR A 33 -34.39 -10.87 -18.41
C THR A 33 -33.17 -11.17 -19.28
N THR A 34 -33.35 -12.14 -20.17
CA THR A 34 -32.38 -12.49 -21.21
C THR A 34 -32.66 -11.64 -22.45
N SER A 35 -31.71 -10.82 -22.88
CA SER A 35 -31.79 -10.16 -24.18
C SER A 35 -30.62 -10.59 -25.05
N ILE A 36 -30.98 -11.27 -26.14
CA ILE A 36 -30.06 -11.67 -27.24
C ILE A 36 -29.99 -10.50 -28.21
N ILE A 37 -28.80 -10.02 -28.50
CA ILE A 37 -28.56 -9.05 -29.59
C ILE A 37 -27.75 -9.76 -30.67
N GLU A 38 -28.40 -10.02 -31.79
CA GLU A 38 -27.75 -10.41 -33.05
C GLU A 38 -27.16 -9.17 -33.73
N SER A 39 -25.86 -9.17 -33.98
CA SER A 39 -25.19 -8.13 -34.78
C SER A 39 -24.91 -8.64 -36.18
N THR A 40 -25.60 -8.07 -37.14
CA THR A 40 -25.40 -8.24 -38.58
C THR A 40 -24.20 -7.43 -39.08
N LEU A 41 -23.21 -8.12 -39.64
CA LEU A 41 -22.07 -7.52 -40.33
C LEU A 41 -22.49 -7.00 -41.71
N SER A 42 -22.35 -5.70 -41.94
CA SER A 42 -22.49 -5.07 -43.25
C SER A 42 -21.12 -4.62 -43.75
N SER A 43 -20.63 -5.26 -44.83
CA SER A 43 -19.38 -4.93 -45.48
C SER A 43 -19.59 -3.81 -46.49
N THR A 44 -18.96 -2.64 -46.30
CA THR A 44 -18.94 -1.54 -47.27
C THR A 44 -17.52 -1.36 -47.79
N SER A 45 -17.32 -1.60 -49.08
CA SER A 45 -16.07 -1.32 -49.82
C SER A 45 -15.89 0.20 -49.97
N ILE A 46 -14.77 0.76 -49.50
CA ILE A 46 -14.39 2.14 -49.72
C ILE A 46 -13.20 2.22 -50.65
N ILE A 47 -13.36 2.95 -51.74
CA ILE A 47 -12.37 3.30 -52.76
C ILE A 47 -11.41 4.32 -52.17
N ALA A 48 -10.10 4.06 -52.26
CA ALA A 48 -9.06 4.94 -51.75
C ALA A 48 -8.83 6.18 -52.65
N PRO A 49 -8.71 7.38 -52.10
CA PRO A 49 -8.22 8.53 -52.85
C PRO A 49 -6.69 8.54 -52.95
N VAL A 50 -6.17 8.87 -54.13
CA VAL A 50 -4.76 9.08 -54.39
C VAL A 50 -4.28 10.35 -53.69
N SER A 51 -3.38 10.22 -52.72
CA SER A 51 -2.75 11.34 -52.00
C SER A 51 -1.41 11.66 -52.60
N THR A 52 -1.23 12.89 -53.09
CA THR A 52 0.05 13.47 -53.48
C THR A 52 0.82 13.89 -52.22
N THR A 53 1.92 13.20 -51.94
CA THR A 53 2.76 13.42 -50.78
C THR A 53 3.75 14.60 -51.06
N THR A 54 3.52 15.73 -50.44
CA THR A 54 4.51 16.78 -50.30
C THR A 54 5.39 16.48 -49.10
N THR A 55 6.63 16.08 -49.34
CA THR A 55 7.59 15.73 -48.29
C THR A 55 8.15 17.02 -47.68
N PHE A 56 7.66 17.44 -46.54
CA PHE A 56 8.35 18.37 -45.67
C PHE A 56 9.33 17.58 -44.78
N ALA A 57 10.60 17.95 -44.82
CA ALA A 57 11.58 17.39 -43.91
C ALA A 57 11.22 17.81 -42.46
N PRO A 58 11.01 16.92 -41.52
CA PRO A 58 10.77 17.29 -40.15
C PRO A 58 12.08 17.80 -39.54
N THR A 59 12.09 19.07 -39.13
CA THR A 59 13.11 19.57 -38.21
C THR A 59 12.82 18.94 -36.86
N THR A 60 13.48 17.83 -36.57
CA THR A 60 13.40 17.18 -35.25
C THR A 60 14.13 18.09 -34.26
N LEU A 61 13.42 18.96 -33.58
CA LEU A 61 13.89 19.52 -32.32
C LEU A 61 13.94 18.34 -31.33
N ALA A 62 15.14 17.92 -30.96
CA ALA A 62 15.32 16.98 -29.88
C ALA A 62 14.59 17.55 -28.63
N PRO A 63 13.71 16.80 -27.95
CA PRO A 63 13.16 17.27 -26.72
C PRO A 63 14.33 17.48 -25.75
N THR A 64 14.48 18.71 -25.29
CA THR A 64 15.37 19.01 -24.16
C THR A 64 14.71 18.32 -22.98
N ALA A 65 15.27 17.19 -22.54
CA ALA A 65 14.83 16.54 -21.31
C ALA A 65 15.03 17.56 -20.18
N THR A 66 13.93 18.14 -19.73
CA THR A 66 13.90 18.92 -18.50
C THR A 66 13.98 17.88 -17.39
N THR A 67 15.18 17.60 -16.90
CA THR A 67 15.35 16.81 -15.67
C THR A 67 14.79 17.66 -14.54
N THR A 68 13.58 17.36 -14.11
CA THR A 68 13.09 17.85 -12.81
C THR A 68 14.10 17.37 -11.77
N PRO A 69 14.67 18.25 -10.93
CA PRO A 69 15.54 17.78 -9.86
C PRO A 69 14.77 16.78 -9.01
N LEU A 70 15.40 15.63 -8.73
CA LEU A 70 14.85 14.66 -7.79
C LEU A 70 14.75 15.34 -6.43
N VAL A 71 13.60 15.24 -5.78
CA VAL A 71 13.43 15.68 -4.39
C VAL A 71 14.15 14.67 -3.52
N GLU A 72 15.09 15.13 -2.72
CA GLU A 72 15.75 14.29 -1.71
C GLU A 72 14.78 14.06 -0.56
N CYS A 73 14.78 12.85 0.01
CA CYS A 73 14.08 12.57 1.23
C CYS A 73 14.72 13.41 2.33
N SER A 74 13.92 14.21 3.03
CA SER A 74 14.41 15.26 3.90
C SER A 74 14.96 14.69 5.21
N GLU A 75 16.18 15.08 5.58
CA GLU A 75 16.74 14.83 6.91
C GLU A 75 15.96 15.61 8.02
N ASP A 76 15.23 16.65 7.66
CA ASP A 76 14.53 17.53 8.59
C ASP A 76 13.29 16.89 9.26
N GLY A 77 12.85 15.74 8.78
CA GLY A 77 11.72 14.98 9.33
C GLY A 77 12.09 13.93 10.38
N HIS A 78 13.38 13.66 10.51
CA HIS A 78 13.88 12.60 11.36
C HIS A 78 14.30 13.15 12.72
N GLY A 79 13.83 12.49 13.77
CA GLY A 79 14.30 12.72 15.13
C GLY A 79 15.11 11.54 15.64
N PRO A 80 15.98 11.75 16.64
CA PRO A 80 16.55 10.65 17.39
C PRO A 80 15.42 9.85 18.08
N PRO A 81 15.52 8.51 18.16
CA PRO A 81 14.48 7.66 18.74
C PRO A 81 14.01 8.07 20.15
N GLU A 82 14.91 8.63 20.95
CA GLU A 82 14.61 9.06 22.32
C GLU A 82 13.62 10.23 22.46
N TYR A 83 13.26 10.88 21.37
CA TYR A 83 12.29 11.99 21.36
C TYR A 83 10.91 11.57 20.85
N ALA A 84 10.75 10.34 20.38
CA ALA A 84 9.48 9.83 19.94
C ALA A 84 8.57 9.54 21.14
N GLU A 85 7.29 9.95 21.08
CA GLU A 85 6.29 9.51 22.04
C GLU A 85 5.79 8.11 21.62
N PRO A 86 5.75 7.12 22.53
CA PRO A 86 5.30 5.77 22.18
C PRO A 86 3.88 5.76 21.59
N LEU A 87 3.67 4.98 20.56
CA LEU A 87 2.34 4.67 20.04
C LEU A 87 1.56 3.82 21.06
N SER A 88 0.23 3.86 21.00
CA SER A 88 -0.59 2.92 21.77
C SER A 88 -0.27 1.51 21.32
N ALA A 89 -0.33 0.55 22.25
CA ALA A 89 0.05 -0.84 22.02
C ALA A 89 -0.72 -1.47 20.85
N HIS A 90 -0.06 -1.56 19.72
CA HIS A 90 -0.52 -2.32 18.57
C HIS A 90 0.24 -3.64 18.50
N GLN A 91 -0.33 -4.58 17.78
CA GLN A 91 0.21 -5.92 17.57
C GLN A 91 0.14 -6.27 16.09
N ILE A 92 1.20 -6.87 15.58
CA ILE A 92 1.18 -7.46 14.23
C ILE A 92 0.85 -8.93 14.35
N TRP A 93 -0.17 -9.32 13.62
CA TRP A 93 -0.62 -10.69 13.48
C TRP A 93 -0.29 -11.20 12.09
N ILE A 94 -0.04 -12.49 11.99
CA ILE A 94 0.19 -13.20 10.72
C ILE A 94 -0.83 -14.33 10.60
N GLY A 95 -1.34 -14.53 9.40
CA GLY A 95 -2.26 -15.61 9.04
C GLY A 95 -2.15 -15.95 7.56
N GLN A 96 -3.13 -16.67 7.04
CA GLN A 96 -3.27 -16.96 5.62
C GLN A 96 -4.57 -16.35 5.12
N LEU A 97 -4.52 -15.66 3.99
CA LEU A 97 -5.70 -15.05 3.38
C LEU A 97 -6.20 -15.93 2.25
N GLU A 98 -7.31 -16.63 2.48
CA GLU A 98 -8.00 -17.44 1.49
C GLU A 98 -9.40 -16.89 1.24
N ASP A 99 -9.72 -16.58 -0.02
CA ASP A 99 -10.95 -15.90 -0.42
C ASP A 99 -11.16 -14.59 0.35
N ALA A 100 -12.09 -14.52 1.27
CA ALA A 100 -12.35 -13.35 2.13
C ALA A 100 -12.20 -13.69 3.62
N LYS A 101 -11.34 -14.64 3.97
CA LYS A 101 -11.12 -15.10 5.34
C LYS A 101 -9.64 -15.16 5.66
N ILE A 102 -9.33 -14.77 6.89
CA ILE A 102 -8.00 -14.96 7.48
C ILE A 102 -8.08 -16.23 8.35
N SER A 103 -7.28 -17.23 8.00
CA SER A 103 -7.16 -18.49 8.74
C SER A 103 -5.79 -18.59 9.43
N ASP A 104 -5.67 -19.51 10.39
CA ASP A 104 -4.42 -19.83 11.09
C ASP A 104 -3.69 -18.61 11.67
N SER A 105 -4.45 -17.59 12.08
CA SER A 105 -3.87 -16.34 12.55
C SER A 105 -3.21 -16.49 13.93
N LYS A 106 -2.00 -15.95 14.07
CA LYS A 106 -1.24 -15.92 15.31
C LYS A 106 -0.60 -14.56 15.53
N LEU A 107 -0.41 -14.18 16.79
CA LEU A 107 0.39 -13.02 17.15
C LEU A 107 1.84 -13.25 16.72
N LEU A 108 2.40 -12.30 15.98
CA LEU A 108 3.77 -12.34 15.51
C LEU A 108 4.67 -11.38 16.29
N ILE A 109 4.26 -10.11 16.41
CA ILE A 109 5.07 -9.06 17.04
C ILE A 109 4.18 -8.24 17.99
N GLU A 110 4.63 -8.07 19.23
CA GLU A 110 4.01 -7.17 20.20
C GLU A 110 4.60 -5.76 20.08
N GLN A 111 3.85 -4.74 20.45
CA GLN A 111 4.28 -3.34 20.44
C GLN A 111 4.84 -2.89 19.07
N ALA A 112 4.11 -3.26 18.03
CA ALA A 112 4.47 -3.02 16.65
C ALA A 112 3.28 -2.49 15.87
N SER A 113 3.52 -1.62 14.92
CA SER A 113 2.50 -1.05 14.04
C SER A 113 2.97 -1.14 12.59
N VAL A 114 2.05 -1.12 11.67
CA VAL A 114 2.27 -1.08 10.22
C VAL A 114 3.41 -1.98 9.79
N ALA A 115 3.11 -3.17 9.34
CA ALA A 115 4.12 -4.11 8.89
C ALA A 115 3.91 -4.46 7.43
N ASP A 116 5.01 -4.69 6.74
CA ASP A 116 4.98 -5.28 5.40
C ASP A 116 5.97 -6.42 5.27
N GLY A 117 5.74 -7.32 4.30
CA GLY A 117 6.51 -8.54 4.14
C GLY A 117 6.80 -8.92 2.70
N LEU A 118 7.99 -9.51 2.51
CA LEU A 118 8.48 -9.96 1.22
C LEU A 118 9.19 -11.31 1.36
N MET A 119 8.83 -12.29 0.53
CA MET A 119 9.51 -13.57 0.49
C MET A 119 10.73 -13.51 -0.43
N ILE A 120 11.90 -13.85 0.10
CA ILE A 120 13.16 -13.93 -0.64
C ILE A 120 13.74 -15.33 -0.46
N GLY A 121 13.76 -16.13 -1.52
CA GLY A 121 14.06 -17.55 -1.42
C GLY A 121 13.01 -18.28 -0.57
N ASP A 122 13.43 -18.91 0.52
CA ASP A 122 12.55 -19.61 1.45
C ASP A 122 12.31 -18.82 2.76
N THR A 123 12.78 -17.58 2.84
CA THR A 123 12.71 -16.73 4.03
C THR A 123 11.73 -15.58 3.79
N VAL A 124 10.81 -15.36 4.73
CA VAL A 124 9.97 -14.16 4.75
C VAL A 124 10.70 -13.06 5.52
N HIS A 125 11.00 -11.98 4.86
CA HIS A 125 11.49 -10.74 5.46
C HIS A 125 10.31 -9.85 5.83
N ILE A 126 10.34 -9.27 7.03
CA ILE A 126 9.26 -8.44 7.55
C ILE A 126 9.85 -7.15 8.10
N TRP A 127 9.27 -6.02 7.69
CA TRP A 127 9.58 -4.69 8.23
C TRP A 127 8.36 -4.15 8.95
N TRP A 128 8.56 -3.50 10.09
CA TRP A 128 7.49 -2.93 10.89
C TRP A 128 7.95 -1.69 11.66
N VAL A 129 7.04 -0.85 12.08
CA VAL A 129 7.31 0.29 12.95
C VAL A 129 7.23 -0.15 14.40
N ALA A 130 8.33 -0.03 15.16
CA ALA A 130 8.32 -0.25 16.59
C ALA A 130 7.49 0.86 17.29
N ALA A 131 6.55 0.47 18.16
CA ALA A 131 5.62 1.41 18.78
C ALA A 131 6.28 2.30 19.84
N GLU A 132 7.45 1.93 20.36
CA GLU A 132 8.15 2.66 21.40
C GLU A 132 8.81 3.96 20.87
N ASP A 133 9.43 3.89 19.69
CA ASP A 133 10.32 4.93 19.18
C ASP A 133 10.05 5.34 17.72
N HIS A 134 9.05 4.75 17.08
CA HIS A 134 8.69 4.99 15.66
C HIS A 134 9.85 4.70 14.69
N VAL A 135 10.66 3.70 15.01
CA VAL A 135 11.75 3.23 14.16
C VAL A 135 11.29 2.01 13.38
N ILE A 136 11.69 1.90 12.13
CA ILE A 136 11.44 0.69 11.34
C ILE A 136 12.44 -0.38 11.77
N HIS A 137 11.92 -1.53 12.18
CA HIS A 137 12.67 -2.75 12.46
C HIS A 137 12.57 -3.72 11.29
N HIS A 138 13.49 -4.67 11.27
CA HIS A 138 13.51 -5.78 10.33
C HIS A 138 13.63 -7.10 11.08
N GLY A 139 12.95 -8.12 10.58
CA GLY A 139 13.05 -9.49 11.07
C GLY A 139 12.80 -10.49 9.96
N THR A 140 13.03 -11.76 10.28
CA THR A 140 12.81 -12.87 9.35
C THR A 140 11.96 -13.95 9.99
N LEU A 141 11.12 -14.58 9.14
CA LEU A 141 10.35 -15.75 9.51
C LEU A 141 10.80 -16.94 8.64
N GLU A 142 11.33 -17.96 9.29
CA GLU A 142 11.80 -19.22 8.68
C GLU A 142 11.21 -20.40 9.44
N GLU A 143 10.56 -21.33 8.77
CA GLU A 143 9.97 -22.53 9.37
C GLU A 143 9.14 -22.21 10.65
N ASP A 144 8.32 -21.15 10.62
CA ASP A 144 7.52 -20.65 11.75
C ASP A 144 8.31 -20.01 12.91
N VAL A 145 9.61 -19.84 12.78
CA VAL A 145 10.47 -19.17 13.77
C VAL A 145 10.71 -17.73 13.33
N PHE A 146 10.18 -16.79 14.09
CA PHE A 146 10.43 -15.36 13.88
C PHE A 146 11.71 -14.93 14.60
N THR A 147 12.56 -14.19 13.91
CA THR A 147 13.78 -13.60 14.44
C THR A 147 13.80 -12.10 14.18
N ASP A 148 13.80 -11.30 15.24
CA ASP A 148 13.97 -9.85 15.18
C ASP A 148 15.47 -9.51 15.05
N HIS A 149 15.83 -8.74 14.03
CA HIS A 149 17.18 -8.26 13.75
C HIS A 149 17.41 -6.83 14.26
N GLY A 150 16.38 -6.20 14.81
CA GLY A 150 16.42 -4.83 15.33
C GLY A 150 16.19 -3.75 14.26
N PRO A 151 16.51 -2.49 14.59
CA PRO A 151 16.24 -1.35 13.72
C PRO A 151 17.04 -1.40 12.42
N ILE A 152 16.43 -0.97 11.33
CA ILE A 152 17.16 -0.74 10.08
C ILE A 152 18.05 0.49 10.20
N THR A 153 19.05 0.60 9.32
CA THR A 153 19.80 1.85 9.12
C THR A 153 19.54 2.41 7.72
N VAL A 154 19.52 3.73 7.62
CA VAL A 154 19.48 4.45 6.33
C VAL A 154 20.73 5.32 6.28
N ASP A 155 21.59 5.09 5.28
CA ASP A 155 22.89 5.74 5.13
C ASP A 155 23.78 5.63 6.39
N GLY A 156 23.59 4.54 7.15
CA GLY A 156 24.35 4.20 8.36
C GLY A 156 23.79 4.77 9.66
N GLU A 157 22.65 5.46 9.62
CA GLU A 157 21.98 6.05 10.78
C GLU A 157 20.62 5.38 11.02
N VAL A 158 20.16 5.39 12.27
CA VAL A 158 18.79 4.96 12.67
C VAL A 158 17.92 6.19 12.81
N PHE A 159 16.80 6.22 12.13
CA PHE A 159 15.87 7.34 12.14
C PHE A 159 14.53 6.97 12.76
N SER A 160 14.01 7.85 13.61
CA SER A 160 12.64 7.86 14.06
C SER A 160 11.81 8.76 13.16
N GLY A 161 10.58 8.33 12.80
CA GLY A 161 9.69 9.13 11.95
C GLY A 161 9.75 8.83 10.46
N MET A 162 10.57 7.87 10.01
CA MET A 162 10.28 7.08 8.82
C MET A 162 9.33 5.97 9.24
N VAL A 163 8.16 5.89 8.64
CA VAL A 163 7.10 4.95 9.02
C VAL A 163 6.43 4.35 7.77
N ASP A 164 5.44 3.49 7.99
CA ASP A 164 4.63 2.87 6.95
C ASP A 164 5.48 2.18 5.86
N PRO A 165 6.33 1.20 6.26
CA PRO A 165 7.18 0.49 5.31
C PRO A 165 6.35 -0.38 4.37
N ASP A 166 6.70 -0.37 3.07
CA ASP A 166 6.21 -1.28 2.05
C ASP A 166 7.40 -1.80 1.23
N ALA A 167 7.56 -3.10 1.13
CA ALA A 167 8.74 -3.75 0.58
C ALA A 167 8.47 -4.34 -0.79
N VAL A 168 9.35 -4.09 -1.74
CA VAL A 168 9.25 -4.60 -3.09
C VAL A 168 10.60 -5.14 -3.57
N LEU A 169 10.59 -6.22 -4.33
CA LEU A 169 11.81 -6.71 -4.98
C LEU A 169 12.04 -5.94 -6.27
N ILE A 170 13.16 -5.21 -6.35
CA ILE A 170 13.53 -4.42 -7.54
C ILE A 170 14.18 -5.31 -8.60
N ASP A 171 15.04 -6.21 -8.15
CA ASP A 171 15.69 -7.25 -8.93
C ASP A 171 16.00 -8.46 -8.03
N GLU A 172 16.67 -9.48 -8.55
CA GLU A 172 16.96 -10.73 -7.81
C GLU A 172 17.70 -10.54 -6.47
N SER A 173 18.29 -9.38 -6.23
CA SER A 173 19.15 -9.10 -5.07
C SER A 173 18.89 -7.77 -4.38
N THR A 174 18.08 -6.91 -4.97
CA THR A 174 17.84 -5.55 -4.47
C THR A 174 16.42 -5.41 -3.95
N ILE A 175 16.31 -5.12 -2.67
CA ILE A 175 15.08 -4.81 -1.97
C ILE A 175 14.85 -3.30 -2.06
N GLY A 176 13.68 -2.89 -2.53
CA GLY A 176 13.16 -1.54 -2.36
C GLY A 176 12.32 -1.48 -1.09
N LEU A 177 12.50 -0.44 -0.30
CA LEU A 177 11.60 -0.12 0.81
C LEU A 177 11.02 1.27 0.57
N ILE A 178 9.72 1.35 0.49
CA ILE A 178 8.98 2.58 0.34
C ILE A 178 8.48 2.97 1.72
N VAL A 179 8.69 4.22 2.11
CA VAL A 179 8.37 4.69 3.45
C VAL A 179 7.75 6.08 3.41
N LEU A 180 6.88 6.37 4.36
CA LEU A 180 6.46 7.73 4.65
C LEU A 180 7.54 8.42 5.48
N ASP A 181 8.00 9.59 5.03
CA ASP A 181 8.98 10.40 5.75
C ASP A 181 8.33 11.52 6.55
N GLY A 182 9.01 11.97 7.61
CA GLY A 182 8.63 13.13 8.39
C GLY A 182 7.40 12.96 9.28
N PHE A 183 7.05 11.75 9.68
CA PHE A 183 5.90 11.48 10.56
C PHE A 183 5.96 12.25 11.88
N LEU A 184 7.16 12.46 12.44
CA LEU A 184 7.37 13.19 13.70
C LEU A 184 7.61 14.70 13.51
N ARG A 185 7.68 15.19 12.27
CA ARG A 185 7.90 16.62 12.03
C ARG A 185 6.68 17.47 12.39
N GLN A 186 6.89 18.78 12.53
CA GLN A 186 5.79 19.73 12.68
C GLN A 186 5.18 20.01 11.29
N GLY A 187 3.94 19.63 11.10
CA GLY A 187 3.20 19.81 9.85
C GLY A 187 2.72 18.48 9.29
N PRO A 188 2.15 18.47 8.09
CA PRO A 188 1.76 17.23 7.44
C PRO A 188 2.99 16.37 7.11
N PRO A 189 2.92 15.05 7.28
CA PRO A 189 4.00 14.15 6.88
C PRO A 189 4.09 14.06 5.36
N GLY A 190 5.16 13.50 4.87
CA GLY A 190 5.55 13.37 3.47
C GLY A 190 6.99 13.87 3.29
N PRO A 191 7.64 13.55 2.23
CA PRO A 191 7.22 12.80 1.04
C PRO A 191 7.16 11.28 1.26
N ILE A 192 6.72 10.55 0.24
CA ILE A 192 6.91 9.09 0.15
C ILE A 192 8.30 8.84 -0.43
N CYS A 193 9.14 8.19 0.35
CA CYS A 193 10.55 7.95 0.05
C CYS A 193 10.83 6.53 -0.45
N TYR A 194 11.87 6.41 -1.26
CA TYR A 194 12.38 5.15 -1.78
C TYR A 194 13.79 4.89 -1.26
N LEU A 195 13.96 3.76 -0.62
CA LEU A 195 15.22 3.27 -0.08
C LEU A 195 15.60 1.97 -0.78
N THR A 196 16.89 1.61 -0.82
CA THR A 196 17.35 0.32 -1.36
C THR A 196 18.31 -0.38 -0.44
N SER A 197 18.24 -1.72 -0.43
CA SER A 197 19.12 -2.60 0.34
C SER A 197 19.37 -3.92 -0.39
N ASN A 198 20.48 -4.59 -0.09
CA ASN A 198 20.75 -5.96 -0.53
C ASN A 198 20.67 -6.97 0.62
N ASP A 199 20.42 -6.54 1.84
CA ASP A 199 20.37 -7.40 3.03
C ASP A 199 19.10 -7.20 3.88
N GLY A 200 18.26 -6.21 3.53
CA GLY A 200 17.05 -5.89 4.25
C GLY A 200 17.24 -5.13 5.56
N GLN A 201 18.47 -4.88 5.97
CA GLN A 201 18.84 -4.24 7.24
C GLN A 201 19.50 -2.88 7.03
N ASN A 202 20.38 -2.77 6.04
CA ASN A 202 21.14 -1.57 5.75
C ASN A 202 20.68 -0.98 4.44
N PHE A 203 20.00 0.14 4.49
CA PHE A 203 19.41 0.84 3.35
C PHE A 203 20.24 2.05 2.96
N SER A 204 20.13 2.41 1.69
CA SER A 204 20.59 3.70 1.15
C SER A 204 19.39 4.49 0.67
N SER A 205 19.35 5.77 1.04
CA SER A 205 18.33 6.69 0.54
C SER A 205 18.52 6.95 -0.96
N GLN A 206 17.44 6.92 -1.71
CA GLN A 206 17.47 7.16 -3.14
C GLN A 206 16.84 8.51 -3.49
N TYR A 207 15.53 8.63 -3.39
CA TYR A 207 14.79 9.86 -3.70
C TYR A 207 13.32 9.75 -3.26
N ALA A 208 12.62 10.87 -3.24
CA ALA A 208 11.19 10.87 -3.06
C ALA A 208 10.49 10.34 -4.32
N LEU A 209 9.69 9.30 -4.16
CA LEU A 209 8.84 8.76 -5.22
C LEU A 209 7.67 9.69 -5.50
N LEU A 210 7.06 10.21 -4.43
CA LEU A 210 5.91 11.09 -4.48
C LEU A 210 6.14 12.24 -3.47
N ASP A 211 6.29 13.44 -4.00
CA ASP A 211 6.44 14.67 -3.21
C ASP A 211 5.06 15.31 -2.98
N MET A 212 4.28 14.68 -2.12
CA MET A 212 2.94 15.13 -1.75
C MET A 212 2.76 15.00 -0.23
N GLU A 213 2.21 16.04 0.37
CA GLU A 213 1.84 16.03 1.78
C GLU A 213 0.48 15.33 2.00
N ASP A 214 0.21 14.92 3.24
CA ASP A 214 -1.05 14.25 3.65
C ASP A 214 -1.33 12.92 2.92
N ARG A 215 -0.28 12.21 2.52
CA ARG A 215 -0.34 10.86 1.96
C ARG A 215 0.33 9.89 2.92
N PHE A 216 -0.31 8.74 3.17
CA PHE A 216 0.05 7.76 4.20
C PHE A 216 0.01 6.35 3.62
N ASP A 217 0.61 5.41 4.33
CA ASP A 217 0.54 3.98 4.04
C ASP A 217 0.77 3.70 2.54
N PRO A 218 1.97 3.97 2.01
CA PRO A 218 2.28 3.66 0.61
C PRO A 218 2.31 2.16 0.41
N SER A 219 1.83 1.69 -0.74
CA SER A 219 2.00 0.30 -1.16
C SER A 219 2.30 0.23 -2.65
N VAL A 220 3.32 -0.55 -3.05
CA VAL A 220 3.91 -0.55 -4.38
C VAL A 220 3.98 -1.94 -4.99
N VAL A 221 3.65 -2.04 -6.27
CA VAL A 221 4.01 -3.18 -7.10
C VAL A 221 4.75 -2.72 -8.36
N ILE A 222 5.70 -3.52 -8.83
CA ILE A 222 6.46 -3.27 -10.05
C ILE A 222 6.20 -4.41 -11.03
N ILE A 223 5.66 -4.05 -12.21
CA ILE A 223 5.34 -5.00 -13.27
C ILE A 223 6.01 -4.52 -14.55
N GLU A 224 6.93 -5.31 -15.10
CA GLU A 224 7.63 -4.97 -16.35
C GLU A 224 8.21 -3.54 -16.36
N GLU A 225 8.89 -3.15 -15.28
CA GLU A 225 9.45 -1.80 -15.04
C GLU A 225 8.41 -0.67 -14.83
N THR A 226 7.12 -0.97 -14.92
CA THR A 226 6.04 -0.03 -14.58
C THR A 226 5.75 -0.10 -13.09
N TRP A 227 5.77 1.04 -12.45
CA TRP A 227 5.47 1.18 -11.02
C TRP A 227 4.01 1.53 -10.81
N TRP A 228 3.38 0.84 -9.88
CA TRP A 228 2.04 1.12 -9.39
C TRP A 228 2.14 1.42 -7.91
N LEU A 229 1.59 2.56 -7.50
CA LEU A 229 1.67 3.05 -6.12
C LEU A 229 0.26 3.34 -5.62
N ALA A 230 -0.13 2.77 -4.50
CA ALA A 230 -1.31 3.15 -3.74
C ALA A 230 -0.87 3.98 -2.52
N VAL A 231 -1.61 5.02 -2.18
CA VAL A 231 -1.38 5.82 -0.96
C VAL A 231 -2.71 6.18 -0.31
N GLY A 232 -2.79 6.09 1.00
CA GLY A 232 -3.95 6.50 1.77
C GLY A 232 -4.05 8.03 1.91
N ILE A 233 -5.28 8.53 1.97
CA ILE A 233 -5.58 9.91 2.33
C ILE A 233 -6.40 9.90 3.61
N LEU A 234 -5.93 10.59 4.63
CA LEU A 234 -6.68 10.75 5.86
C LEU A 234 -7.85 11.71 5.66
N SER A 235 -9.04 11.21 5.90
CA SER A 235 -10.27 11.99 5.93
C SER A 235 -11.08 11.59 7.16
N GLU A 236 -11.63 12.58 7.86
CA GLU A 236 -12.45 12.32 9.05
C GLU A 236 -13.76 11.58 8.73
N GLU A 237 -14.29 11.74 7.53
CA GLU A 237 -15.60 11.19 7.17
C GLU A 237 -15.51 9.96 6.25
N ASN A 238 -14.61 9.99 5.29
CA ASN A 238 -14.48 8.94 4.28
C ASN A 238 -13.03 8.76 3.88
N PRO A 239 -12.30 7.84 4.49
CA PRO A 239 -10.94 7.53 4.06
C PRO A 239 -10.95 7.04 2.60
N THR A 240 -9.97 7.50 1.85
CA THR A 240 -9.78 7.12 0.45
C THR A 240 -8.33 6.77 0.20
N SER A 241 -8.07 6.05 -0.89
CA SER A 241 -6.72 5.83 -1.40
C SER A 241 -6.62 6.31 -2.84
N GLU A 242 -5.49 6.89 -3.17
CA GLU A 242 -5.12 7.28 -4.53
C GLU A 242 -4.20 6.25 -5.14
N LEU A 243 -4.47 5.90 -6.39
CA LEU A 243 -3.67 4.99 -7.19
C LEU A 243 -2.91 5.76 -8.26
N PHE A 244 -1.62 5.55 -8.30
CA PHE A 244 -0.71 6.18 -9.26
C PHE A 244 -0.03 5.13 -10.11
N ARG A 245 0.35 5.51 -11.33
CA ARG A 245 1.15 4.70 -12.24
C ARG A 245 2.31 5.51 -12.79
N LYS A 246 3.46 4.85 -12.94
CA LYS A 246 4.67 5.44 -13.54
C LYS A 246 5.26 4.48 -14.55
N GLU A 247 5.27 4.89 -15.82
CA GLU A 247 5.98 4.17 -16.88
C GLU A 247 7.49 4.34 -16.74
N PRO A 248 8.30 3.46 -17.34
CA PRO A 248 9.76 3.59 -17.35
C PRO A 248 10.21 4.96 -17.81
N GLY A 249 11.00 5.66 -16.98
CA GLY A 249 11.48 7.02 -17.25
C GLY A 249 10.44 8.13 -17.14
N GLY A 250 9.21 7.82 -16.76
CA GLY A 250 8.12 8.78 -16.52
C GLY A 250 8.07 9.31 -15.09
N ILE A 251 6.96 9.96 -14.77
CA ILE A 251 6.58 10.42 -13.43
C ILE A 251 5.33 9.64 -12.98
N PHE A 252 5.02 9.66 -11.69
CA PHE A 252 3.77 9.12 -11.19
C PHE A 252 2.58 9.99 -11.64
N GLU A 253 1.61 9.36 -12.26
CA GLU A 253 0.35 9.97 -12.71
C GLU A 253 -0.81 9.34 -11.93
N LEU A 254 -1.68 10.18 -11.36
CA LEU A 254 -2.89 9.72 -10.68
C LEU A 254 -3.83 9.03 -11.69
N ILE A 255 -4.24 7.80 -11.37
CA ILE A 255 -5.12 7.00 -12.21
C ILE A 255 -6.54 7.01 -11.67
N GLU A 256 -6.69 6.74 -10.38
CA GLU A 256 -7.97 6.46 -9.73
C GLU A 256 -7.94 6.90 -8.28
N THR A 257 -9.10 7.18 -7.71
CA THR A 257 -9.31 7.35 -6.27
C THR A 257 -10.38 6.37 -5.82
N VAL A 258 -10.02 5.51 -4.87
CA VAL A 258 -10.91 4.47 -4.36
C VAL A 258 -11.33 4.75 -2.93
N THR A 259 -12.45 4.17 -2.50
CA THR A 259 -12.92 4.27 -1.12
C THR A 259 -12.17 3.29 -0.23
N GLY A 260 -11.78 3.74 0.96
CA GLY A 260 -11.00 3.02 1.95
C GLY A 260 -9.59 3.61 2.06
N GLY A 261 -9.05 3.65 3.27
CA GLY A 261 -7.68 4.11 3.56
C GLY A 261 -6.74 2.94 3.84
N VAL A 262 -5.48 3.25 4.12
CA VAL A 262 -4.46 2.24 4.46
C VAL A 262 -4.44 1.12 3.41
N PRO A 263 -4.02 1.43 2.18
CA PRO A 263 -4.05 0.49 1.08
C PRO A 263 -2.91 -0.54 1.18
N ASP A 264 -3.20 -1.77 0.77
CA ASP A 264 -2.24 -2.79 0.41
C ASP A 264 -2.50 -3.20 -1.05
N LEU A 265 -1.53 -2.99 -1.91
CA LEU A 265 -1.59 -3.28 -3.34
C LEU A 265 -0.68 -4.45 -3.66
N SER A 266 -1.23 -5.52 -4.18
CA SER A 266 -0.46 -6.70 -4.61
C SER A 266 -0.81 -7.10 -6.05
N TYR A 267 0.08 -7.86 -6.68
CA TYR A 267 -0.12 -8.37 -8.03
C TYR A 267 0.33 -9.82 -8.11
N GLU A 268 -0.60 -10.71 -8.40
CA GLU A 268 -0.36 -12.14 -8.47
C GLU A 268 -1.23 -12.77 -9.57
N ASP A 269 -0.71 -13.76 -10.28
CA ASP A 269 -1.42 -14.49 -11.35
C ASP A 269 -2.07 -13.60 -12.43
N GLY A 270 -1.47 -12.45 -12.72
CA GLY A 270 -1.99 -11.50 -13.71
C GLY A 270 -3.11 -10.61 -13.20
N MET A 271 -3.36 -10.57 -11.89
CA MET A 271 -4.40 -9.77 -11.26
C MET A 271 -3.83 -8.87 -10.18
N PHE A 272 -4.25 -7.62 -10.19
CA PHE A 272 -4.08 -6.74 -9.04
C PHE A 272 -5.10 -7.08 -7.96
N ARG A 273 -4.67 -7.00 -6.72
CA ARG A 273 -5.51 -6.98 -5.52
C ARG A 273 -5.25 -5.70 -4.76
N LEU A 274 -6.30 -5.04 -4.32
CA LEU A 274 -6.23 -3.88 -3.45
C LEU A 274 -7.07 -4.14 -2.21
N LEU A 275 -6.41 -4.16 -1.06
CA LEU A 275 -7.06 -4.19 0.23
C LEU A 275 -7.03 -2.78 0.83
N THR A 276 -8.12 -2.36 1.44
CA THR A 276 -8.19 -1.07 2.14
C THR A 276 -9.00 -1.18 3.41
N CYS A 277 -8.64 -0.40 4.40
CA CYS A 277 -9.36 -0.34 5.67
C CYS A 277 -10.71 0.36 5.54
N SER A 278 -11.73 -0.19 6.19
CA SER A 278 -13.04 0.42 6.31
C SER A 278 -13.67 0.12 7.67
N LEU A 279 -14.78 0.78 7.99
CA LEU A 279 -15.51 0.54 9.24
C LEU A 279 -16.09 -0.88 9.35
N ASP A 280 -16.32 -1.54 8.21
CA ASP A 280 -16.91 -2.87 8.11
C ASP A 280 -15.88 -3.99 7.88
N GLY A 281 -14.61 -3.74 8.17
CA GLY A 281 -13.49 -4.63 7.91
C GLY A 281 -12.60 -4.15 6.76
N MET A 282 -11.86 -5.04 6.14
CA MET A 282 -11.03 -4.71 4.99
C MET A 282 -11.85 -4.86 3.71
N ARG A 283 -11.86 -3.82 2.87
CA ARG A 283 -12.43 -3.89 1.52
C ARG A 283 -11.46 -4.68 0.65
N HIS A 284 -12.01 -5.52 -0.21
CA HIS A 284 -11.24 -6.37 -1.10
C HIS A 284 -11.66 -6.08 -2.55
N GLN A 285 -10.75 -5.55 -3.33
CA GLN A 285 -10.96 -5.18 -4.72
C GLN A 285 -9.92 -5.87 -5.61
N VAL A 286 -10.31 -6.22 -6.83
CA VAL A 286 -9.42 -6.83 -7.82
C VAL A 286 -9.51 -6.11 -9.15
N SER A 287 -8.43 -6.17 -9.93
CA SER A 287 -8.38 -5.60 -11.27
C SER A 287 -7.41 -6.39 -12.16
N SER A 288 -7.77 -6.58 -13.43
CA SER A 288 -6.87 -7.19 -14.41
C SER A 288 -5.95 -6.19 -15.11
N ASP A 289 -6.20 -4.90 -14.99
CA ASP A 289 -5.48 -3.84 -15.70
C ASP A 289 -5.05 -2.67 -14.80
N GLY A 290 -5.40 -2.73 -13.50
CA GLY A 290 -5.12 -1.67 -12.53
C GLY A 290 -5.97 -0.40 -12.70
N MET A 291 -6.90 -0.39 -13.66
CA MET A 291 -7.72 0.78 -14.00
C MET A 291 -9.18 0.61 -13.61
N PHE A 292 -9.71 -0.61 -13.73
CA PHE A 292 -11.10 -0.93 -13.42
C PHE A 292 -11.14 -1.96 -12.30
N TRP A 293 -11.71 -1.57 -11.15
CA TRP A 293 -11.70 -2.36 -9.92
C TRP A 293 -13.07 -2.98 -9.65
N GLU A 294 -13.07 -4.30 -9.45
CA GLU A 294 -14.25 -5.05 -9.02
C GLU A 294 -14.19 -5.25 -7.50
N GLN A 295 -15.27 -4.85 -6.81
CA GLN A 295 -15.41 -5.08 -5.37
C GLN A 295 -15.82 -6.54 -5.12
N LEU A 296 -15.04 -7.26 -4.34
CA LEU A 296 -15.35 -8.58 -3.82
C LEU A 296 -15.98 -8.51 -2.42
N GLU A 297 -16.22 -9.68 -1.80
CA GLU A 297 -16.66 -9.74 -0.39
C GLU A 297 -15.58 -9.14 0.53
N ASN A 298 -16.00 -8.29 1.46
CA ASN A 298 -15.08 -7.72 2.44
C ASN A 298 -14.52 -8.78 3.37
N ILE A 299 -13.25 -8.67 3.73
CA ILE A 299 -12.61 -9.50 4.73
C ILE A 299 -13.08 -9.03 6.10
N ARG A 300 -13.77 -9.89 6.82
CA ARG A 300 -14.28 -9.59 8.18
C ARG A 300 -13.17 -9.84 9.19
N THR A 301 -12.58 -8.78 9.67
CA THR A 301 -11.54 -8.81 10.69
C THR A 301 -11.67 -7.60 11.62
N PRO A 302 -11.35 -7.73 12.92
CA PRO A 302 -11.24 -6.58 13.80
C PRO A 302 -9.92 -5.80 13.59
N GLY A 303 -9.02 -6.35 12.78
CA GLY A 303 -7.73 -5.74 12.45
C GLY A 303 -7.80 -4.85 11.23
N CYS A 304 -6.74 -4.09 11.02
CA CYS A 304 -6.51 -3.26 9.85
C CYS A 304 -5.02 -3.24 9.49
N ASP A 305 -4.57 -2.29 8.65
CA ASP A 305 -3.24 -2.24 8.04
C ASP A 305 -2.91 -3.60 7.39
N PRO A 306 -3.63 -3.94 6.30
CA PRO A 306 -3.37 -5.18 5.59
C PRO A 306 -2.00 -5.14 4.92
N SER A 307 -1.33 -6.27 4.88
CA SER A 307 -0.15 -6.48 4.05
C SER A 307 -0.12 -7.91 3.53
N THR A 308 -0.21 -8.04 2.23
CA THR A 308 -0.01 -9.31 1.52
C THR A 308 1.48 -9.56 1.39
N VAL A 309 2.01 -10.59 2.05
CA VAL A 309 3.43 -10.94 1.94
C VAL A 309 3.73 -11.42 0.53
N THR A 310 4.33 -10.56 -0.28
CA THR A 310 4.62 -10.84 -1.68
C THR A 310 5.47 -12.10 -1.85
N GLY A 311 4.98 -13.03 -2.68
CA GLY A 311 5.64 -14.32 -2.95
C GLY A 311 5.34 -15.43 -1.96
N SER A 312 4.37 -15.25 -1.04
CA SER A 312 3.93 -16.28 -0.10
C SER A 312 2.42 -16.24 0.14
N ASP A 313 1.90 -17.26 0.85
CA ASP A 313 0.49 -17.30 1.27
C ASP A 313 0.25 -16.53 2.59
N TYR A 314 1.29 -15.93 3.17
CA TYR A 314 1.17 -15.19 4.42
C TYR A 314 0.52 -13.82 4.21
N PHE A 315 -0.23 -13.43 5.24
CA PHE A 315 -0.92 -12.17 5.33
C PHE A 315 -0.67 -11.53 6.71
N LEU A 316 -0.19 -10.30 6.72
CA LEU A 316 0.05 -9.52 7.93
C LEU A 316 -1.10 -8.53 8.15
N PHE A 317 -1.43 -8.27 9.40
CA PHE A 317 -2.42 -7.26 9.75
C PHE A 317 -2.20 -6.75 11.17
N LYS A 318 -2.56 -5.49 11.38
CA LYS A 318 -2.46 -4.84 12.69
C LYS A 318 -3.72 -5.06 13.49
N MET A 319 -3.55 -5.37 14.78
CA MET A 319 -4.61 -5.39 15.78
C MET A 319 -4.24 -4.52 16.97
N GLN A 320 -5.25 -4.02 17.67
CA GLN A 320 -5.03 -3.37 18.94
C GLN A 320 -4.96 -4.42 20.05
N GLU A 321 -4.04 -4.24 21.01
CA GLU A 321 -3.90 -5.12 22.18
C GLU A 321 -5.25 -5.32 22.91
N GLY A 322 -5.56 -6.56 23.25
CA GLY A 322 -6.81 -6.94 23.89
C GLY A 322 -7.99 -7.17 22.94
N THR A 323 -7.81 -6.95 21.65
CA THR A 323 -8.79 -7.36 20.63
C THR A 323 -8.64 -8.86 20.38
N LEU A 324 -9.75 -9.59 20.30
CA LEU A 324 -9.69 -11.00 19.95
C LEU A 324 -9.48 -11.16 18.44
N PRO A 325 -8.68 -12.17 18.02
CA PRO A 325 -8.51 -12.47 16.60
C PRO A 325 -9.85 -12.86 15.96
N PRO A 326 -9.93 -12.84 14.62
CA PRO A 326 -11.08 -13.38 13.91
C PRO A 326 -11.36 -14.80 14.38
N LEU A 327 -12.62 -15.09 14.66
CA LEU A 327 -13.05 -16.47 14.95
C LEU A 327 -13.20 -17.19 13.61
N ASP A 328 -12.54 -18.34 13.48
CA ASP A 328 -12.62 -19.25 12.33
C ASP A 328 -14.07 -19.63 11.96
#